data_9ab3d03e42c00d326e66fb2c5b0dd954
#
_entry.id   9ab3d03e42c00d326e66fb2c5b0dd954
#
_cell.length_a   1.000
_cell.length_b   1.000
_cell.length_c   1.000
_cell.angle_alpha   90.00
_cell.angle_beta   90.00
_cell.angle_gamma   90.00
#
_symmetry.space_group_name_H-M   'P 1'
#
loop_
_entity.id
_entity.type
_entity.pdbx_description
1 polymer ?
#
loop_
_entity_poly.entity_id
_entity_poly.type
_entity_poly.pdbx_seq_one_letter_code
_entity_poly.pdbx_strand_id
1 'polypeptide(L)'
;LLLILLTGWYVGIYSPIQERIEAADTTDLEDAIAMEQVKSARIKSMQAEIQENKDADAPVVPSYNNFKEELEELNRIHGQAYDFLFTFNEPEVNGTNIRRSVTVNCSAEDYDAAVEMMREILQGPYRSLIYNISMDSVSAVDADFEPNIKEGRVELTFNMNYFETTEGAESLEGLQVEE
;
A
#
# COMPACT_ATOMS: atom_id res chain seq x y z
N LEU A 1 56.26 -16.06 -43.76
CA LEU A 1 56.44 -16.73 -42.47
C LEU A 1 55.83 -15.91 -41.33
N LEU A 2 56.09 -14.62 -41.21
CA LEU A 2 55.60 -13.73 -40.16
C LEU A 2 54.06 -13.58 -40.17
N LEU A 3 53.43 -13.46 -41.36
CA LEU A 3 52.00 -13.41 -41.57
C LEU A 3 51.28 -14.69 -41.08
N ILE A 4 51.88 -15.85 -41.34
CA ILE A 4 51.28 -17.15 -40.90
C ILE A 4 51.35 -17.28 -39.37
N LEU A 5 52.39 -16.81 -38.74
CA LEU A 5 52.52 -16.78 -37.28
C LEU A 5 51.51 -15.84 -36.65
N LEU A 6 51.29 -14.66 -37.25
CA LEU A 6 50.29 -13.66 -36.76
C LEU A 6 48.87 -14.18 -36.89
N THR A 7 48.51 -14.84 -38.03
CA THR A 7 47.19 -15.44 -38.19
C THR A 7 46.98 -16.63 -37.24
N GLY A 8 48.00 -17.47 -37.04
CA GLY A 8 47.94 -18.56 -36.07
C GLY A 8 47.73 -18.08 -34.61
N TRP A 9 48.41 -16.99 -34.23
CA TRP A 9 48.28 -16.37 -32.92
C TRP A 9 46.87 -15.76 -32.75
N TYR A 10 46.38 -15.06 -33.76
CA TYR A 10 45.06 -14.44 -33.73
C TYR A 10 43.95 -15.47 -33.60
N VAL A 11 43.94 -16.50 -34.44
CA VAL A 11 42.89 -17.54 -34.44
C VAL A 11 43.06 -18.50 -33.27
N GLY A 12 44.27 -18.85 -32.88
CA GLY A 12 44.51 -19.88 -31.84
C GLY A 12 44.46 -19.35 -30.40
N ILE A 13 44.73 -18.06 -30.18
CA ILE A 13 44.83 -17.48 -28.83
C ILE A 13 43.88 -16.32 -28.65
N TYR A 14 43.88 -15.35 -29.55
CA TYR A 14 43.11 -14.11 -29.34
C TYR A 14 41.61 -14.31 -29.50
N SER A 15 41.17 -15.01 -30.57
CA SER A 15 39.74 -15.28 -30.84
C SER A 15 39.03 -16.05 -29.70
N PRO A 16 39.59 -17.19 -29.20
CA PRO A 16 38.94 -17.93 -28.13
C PRO A 16 38.97 -17.20 -26.76
N ILE A 17 39.86 -16.26 -26.55
CA ILE A 17 39.89 -15.43 -25.35
C ILE A 17 38.76 -14.38 -25.42
N GLN A 18 38.57 -13.76 -26.57
CA GLN A 18 37.49 -12.81 -26.81
C GLN A 18 36.11 -13.47 -26.62
N GLU A 19 35.92 -14.66 -27.22
CA GLU A 19 34.67 -15.42 -27.04
C GLU A 19 34.41 -15.81 -25.59
N ARG A 20 35.44 -16.08 -24.79
CA ARG A 20 35.29 -16.38 -23.36
C ARG A 20 34.98 -15.13 -22.55
N ILE A 21 35.49 -13.97 -22.94
CA ILE A 21 35.17 -12.68 -22.29
C ILE A 21 33.73 -12.28 -22.59
N GLU A 22 33.27 -12.45 -23.84
CA GLU A 22 31.88 -12.18 -24.23
C GLU A 22 30.90 -13.20 -23.62
N ALA A 23 31.32 -14.47 -23.48
CA ALA A 23 30.51 -15.50 -22.81
C ALA A 23 30.43 -15.34 -21.30
N ALA A 24 31.40 -14.62 -20.69
CA ALA A 24 31.35 -14.22 -19.30
C ALA A 24 30.61 -12.88 -19.15
N ASP A 25 29.42 -12.77 -19.74
CA ASP A 25 28.55 -11.61 -19.56
C ASP A 25 28.13 -11.53 -18.10
N THR A 26 28.73 -10.59 -17.39
CA THR A 26 28.46 -10.35 -15.96
C THR A 26 27.32 -9.36 -15.74
N THR A 27 26.70 -8.86 -16.81
CA THR A 27 25.66 -7.83 -16.76
C THR A 27 24.48 -8.31 -15.91
N ASP A 28 24.03 -9.55 -16.13
CA ASP A 28 22.94 -10.13 -15.34
C ASP A 28 23.30 -10.27 -13.84
N LEU A 29 24.59 -10.53 -13.55
CA LEU A 29 25.08 -10.62 -12.17
C LEU A 29 25.17 -9.25 -11.51
N GLU A 30 25.64 -8.24 -12.25
CA GLU A 30 25.71 -6.86 -11.78
C GLU A 30 24.32 -6.29 -11.52
N ASP A 31 23.35 -6.55 -12.40
CA ASP A 31 21.96 -6.18 -12.22
C ASP A 31 21.33 -6.91 -11.02
N ALA A 32 21.61 -8.19 -10.84
CA ALA A 32 21.14 -8.94 -9.68
C ALA A 32 21.72 -8.40 -8.36
N ILE A 33 23.00 -8.05 -8.33
CA ILE A 33 23.66 -7.42 -7.18
C ILE A 33 23.05 -6.05 -6.89
N ALA A 34 22.83 -5.23 -7.92
CA ALA A 34 22.19 -3.92 -7.77
C ALA A 34 20.76 -4.03 -7.19
N MET A 35 19.97 -4.97 -7.69
CA MET A 35 18.63 -5.24 -7.16
C MET A 35 18.67 -5.71 -5.70
N GLU A 36 19.61 -6.56 -5.34
CA GLU A 36 19.77 -7.05 -3.96
C GLU A 36 20.23 -5.95 -3.01
N GLN A 37 21.09 -5.05 -3.48
CA GLN A 37 21.49 -3.85 -2.72
C GLN A 37 20.30 -2.92 -2.46
N VAL A 38 19.44 -2.69 -3.46
CA VAL A 38 18.21 -1.90 -3.31
C VAL A 38 17.27 -2.55 -2.31
N LYS A 39 17.06 -3.87 -2.40
CA LYS A 39 16.23 -4.61 -1.43
C LYS A 39 16.81 -4.52 -0.01
N SER A 40 18.12 -4.70 0.13
CA SER A 40 18.80 -4.60 1.43
C SER A 40 18.68 -3.20 2.03
N ALA A 41 18.84 -2.15 1.21
CA ALA A 41 18.65 -0.77 1.66
C ALA A 41 17.22 -0.52 2.12
N ARG A 42 16.23 -1.03 1.38
CA ARG A 42 14.81 -0.93 1.73
C ARG A 42 14.49 -1.67 3.04
N ILE A 43 15.02 -2.88 3.22
CA ILE A 43 14.84 -3.63 4.48
C ILE A 43 15.44 -2.86 5.66
N LYS A 44 16.64 -2.28 5.51
CA LYS A 44 17.26 -1.47 6.56
C LYS A 44 16.45 -0.21 6.89
N SER A 45 15.90 0.47 5.87
CA SER A 45 15.03 1.62 6.07
C SER A 45 13.77 1.23 6.83
N MET A 46 13.11 0.13 6.43
CA MET A 46 11.93 -0.38 7.13
C MET A 46 12.24 -0.80 8.57
N GLN A 47 13.39 -1.42 8.82
CA GLN A 47 13.81 -1.78 10.18
C GLN A 47 14.07 -0.55 11.05
N ALA A 48 14.68 0.50 10.48
CA ALA A 48 14.88 1.77 11.18
C ALA A 48 13.55 2.44 11.53
N GLU A 49 12.62 2.46 10.58
CA GLU A 49 11.28 3.00 10.77
C GLU A 49 10.48 2.22 11.83
N ILE A 50 10.55 0.89 11.83
CA ILE A 50 9.96 0.05 12.86
C ILE A 50 10.58 0.34 14.24
N GLN A 51 11.89 0.53 14.30
CA GLN A 51 12.58 0.81 15.57
C GLN A 51 12.25 2.22 16.09
N GLU A 52 12.14 3.20 15.21
CA GLU A 52 11.77 4.58 15.55
C GLU A 52 10.31 4.66 16.05
N ASN A 53 9.41 3.89 15.42
CA ASN A 53 7.99 3.85 15.77
C ASN A 53 7.64 2.79 16.83
N LYS A 54 8.63 2.13 17.44
CA LYS A 54 8.40 1.06 18.40
C LYS A 54 7.70 1.53 19.68
N ASP A 55 7.87 2.80 20.04
CA ASP A 55 7.26 3.45 21.19
C ASP A 55 6.12 4.40 20.78
N ALA A 56 5.80 4.49 19.48
CA ALA A 56 4.61 5.21 19.03
C ALA A 56 3.36 4.41 19.41
N ASP A 57 2.29 5.11 19.75
CA ASP A 57 0.97 4.51 19.97
C ASP A 57 0.51 3.85 18.65
N ALA A 58 0.94 2.60 18.44
CA ALA A 58 0.56 1.86 17.27
C ALA A 58 -0.94 1.51 17.36
N PRO A 59 -1.69 1.67 16.26
CA PRO A 59 -3.09 1.27 16.23
C PRO A 59 -3.26 -0.19 16.65
N VAL A 60 -4.23 -0.43 17.51
CA VAL A 60 -4.48 -1.76 18.06
C VAL A 60 -5.16 -2.65 17.02
N VAL A 61 -4.79 -3.94 17.00
CA VAL A 61 -5.56 -4.99 16.33
C VAL A 61 -6.44 -5.64 17.40
N PRO A 62 -7.74 -5.30 17.44
CA PRO A 62 -8.64 -5.82 18.48
C PRO A 62 -8.99 -7.29 18.22
N SER A 63 -9.52 -7.97 19.24
CA SER A 63 -10.16 -9.28 19.08
C SER A 63 -11.42 -9.15 18.23
N TYR A 64 -11.79 -10.23 17.55
CA TYR A 64 -12.97 -10.27 16.67
C TYR A 64 -14.25 -9.78 17.35
N ASN A 65 -15.11 -9.22 16.51
CA ASN A 65 -16.38 -8.58 16.84
C ASN A 65 -16.24 -7.17 17.45
N ASN A 66 -15.24 -6.42 16.99
CA ASN A 66 -15.04 -5.01 17.33
C ASN A 66 -15.89 -4.05 16.47
N PHE A 67 -16.91 -4.56 15.79
CA PHE A 67 -17.72 -3.82 14.82
C PHE A 67 -18.37 -2.56 15.39
N LYS A 68 -18.83 -2.63 16.63
CA LYS A 68 -19.51 -1.50 17.27
C LYS A 68 -18.56 -0.32 17.47
N GLU A 69 -17.37 -0.59 17.94
CA GLU A 69 -16.35 0.39 18.21
C GLU A 69 -15.78 0.99 16.91
N GLU A 70 -15.62 0.18 15.86
CA GLU A 70 -15.26 0.64 14.52
C GLU A 70 -16.32 1.54 13.92
N LEU A 71 -17.59 1.21 14.12
CA LEU A 71 -18.73 2.01 13.69
C LEU A 71 -18.80 3.35 14.45
N GLU A 72 -18.54 3.35 15.75
CA GLU A 72 -18.51 4.56 16.57
C GLU A 72 -17.38 5.49 16.11
N GLU A 73 -16.22 4.95 15.75
CA GLU A 73 -15.09 5.72 15.21
C GLU A 73 -15.44 6.36 13.85
N LEU A 74 -16.01 5.62 12.92
CA LEU A 74 -16.46 6.17 11.64
C LEU A 74 -17.55 7.23 11.81
N ASN A 75 -18.47 7.05 12.76
CA ASN A 75 -19.49 8.05 13.07
C ASN A 75 -18.92 9.33 13.67
N ARG A 76 -17.82 9.25 14.40
CA ARG A 76 -17.11 10.43 14.91
C ARG A 76 -16.57 11.28 13.75
N ILE A 77 -16.03 10.64 12.74
CA ILE A 77 -15.45 11.29 11.56
C ILE A 77 -16.56 11.82 10.63
N HIS A 78 -17.69 11.14 10.56
CA HIS A 78 -18.87 11.55 9.79
C HIS A 78 -19.27 13.02 10.04
N GLY A 79 -19.12 13.52 11.25
CA GLY A 79 -19.46 14.91 11.59
C GLY A 79 -18.67 15.99 10.83
N GLN A 80 -17.63 15.61 10.12
CA GLN A 80 -16.76 16.51 9.33
C GLN A 80 -17.10 16.49 7.83
N ALA A 81 -17.98 15.60 7.39
CA ALA A 81 -18.40 15.48 6.00
C ALA A 81 -19.81 16.05 5.76
N TYR A 82 -20.10 16.50 4.54
CA TYR A 82 -21.47 16.88 4.17
C TYR A 82 -22.37 15.67 4.00
N ASP A 83 -21.83 14.62 3.34
CA ASP A 83 -22.46 13.33 3.15
C ASP A 83 -21.42 12.26 3.49
N PHE A 84 -21.84 11.24 4.23
CA PHE A 84 -20.96 10.13 4.57
C PHE A 84 -21.75 8.83 4.58
N LEU A 85 -21.48 8.00 3.58
CA LEU A 85 -22.08 6.69 3.44
C LEU A 85 -20.98 5.63 3.51
N PHE A 86 -21.16 4.65 4.36
CA PHE A 86 -20.25 3.52 4.43
C PHE A 86 -21.02 2.19 4.43
N THR A 87 -20.40 1.18 3.83
CA THR A 87 -20.95 -0.17 3.74
C THR A 87 -19.89 -1.15 4.22
N PHE A 88 -20.21 -1.89 5.26
CA PHE A 88 -19.39 -2.99 5.75
C PHE A 88 -19.65 -4.24 4.91
N ASN A 89 -18.60 -4.90 4.50
CA ASN A 89 -18.66 -6.21 3.86
C ASN A 89 -18.49 -7.32 4.90
N GLU A 90 -18.78 -8.54 4.50
CA GLU A 90 -18.53 -9.71 5.35
C GLU A 90 -17.02 -9.82 5.66
N PRO A 91 -16.67 -10.20 6.91
CA PRO A 91 -15.27 -10.33 7.30
C PRO A 91 -14.63 -11.53 6.61
N GLU A 92 -13.39 -11.34 6.13
CA GLU A 92 -12.55 -12.39 5.54
C GLU A 92 -11.55 -12.89 6.59
N VAL A 93 -11.43 -14.21 6.72
CA VAL A 93 -10.54 -14.86 7.68
C VAL A 93 -9.32 -15.45 6.97
N ASN A 94 -8.12 -15.15 7.48
CA ASN A 94 -6.88 -15.75 7.01
C ASN A 94 -6.00 -16.14 8.21
N GLY A 95 -6.10 -17.40 8.61
CA GLY A 95 -5.50 -17.91 9.84
C GLY A 95 -6.10 -17.24 11.08
N THR A 96 -5.27 -16.55 11.87
CA THR A 96 -5.74 -15.78 13.03
C THR A 96 -6.15 -14.34 12.68
N ASN A 97 -5.83 -13.89 11.47
CA ASN A 97 -6.14 -12.53 11.06
C ASN A 97 -7.52 -12.44 10.40
N ILE A 98 -8.27 -11.45 10.78
CA ILE A 98 -9.58 -11.13 10.22
C ILE A 98 -9.48 -9.77 9.57
N ARG A 99 -10.05 -9.62 8.39
CA ARG A 99 -10.10 -8.39 7.64
C ARG A 99 -11.56 -8.04 7.36
N ARG A 100 -11.98 -6.89 7.85
CA ARG A 100 -13.30 -6.33 7.62
C ARG A 100 -13.20 -5.18 6.64
N SER A 101 -13.67 -5.39 5.43
CA SER A 101 -13.63 -4.38 4.37
C SER A 101 -14.82 -3.43 4.50
N VAL A 102 -14.56 -2.13 4.30
CA VAL A 102 -15.55 -1.06 4.30
C VAL A 102 -15.39 -0.24 3.04
N THR A 103 -16.48 0.01 2.34
CA THR A 103 -16.55 0.96 1.24
C THR A 103 -17.11 2.27 1.77
N VAL A 104 -16.40 3.37 1.55
CA VAL A 104 -16.78 4.71 2.01
C VAL A 104 -16.98 5.62 0.80
N ASN A 105 -18.11 6.33 0.80
CA ASN A 105 -18.43 7.40 -0.11
C ASN A 105 -18.79 8.62 0.72
N CYS A 106 -18.08 9.71 0.53
CA CYS A 106 -18.33 10.92 1.28
C CYS A 106 -18.01 12.17 0.46
N SER A 107 -18.43 13.33 0.94
CA SER A 107 -18.05 14.60 0.35
C SER A 107 -17.51 15.53 1.43
N ALA A 108 -16.39 16.18 1.09
CA ALA A 108 -15.70 17.13 1.95
C ALA A 108 -15.79 18.55 1.38
N GLU A 109 -15.50 19.54 2.23
CA GLU A 109 -15.52 20.95 1.85
C GLU A 109 -14.52 21.27 0.74
N ASP A 110 -13.32 20.65 0.83
CA ASP A 110 -12.25 20.77 -0.15
C ASP A 110 -11.32 19.54 -0.09
N TYR A 111 -10.27 19.58 -0.90
CA TYR A 111 -9.25 18.53 -0.98
C TYR A 111 -8.53 18.32 0.36
N ASP A 112 -8.18 19.40 1.06
CA ASP A 112 -7.41 19.30 2.30
C ASP A 112 -8.27 18.69 3.42
N ALA A 113 -9.55 19.03 3.49
CA ALA A 113 -10.51 18.41 4.40
C ALA A 113 -10.69 16.90 4.10
N ALA A 114 -10.75 16.52 2.81
CA ALA A 114 -10.81 15.11 2.42
C ALA A 114 -9.57 14.32 2.85
N VAL A 115 -8.38 14.89 2.67
CA VAL A 115 -7.11 14.29 3.09
C VAL A 115 -7.03 14.18 4.61
N GLU A 116 -7.47 15.21 5.34
CA GLU A 116 -7.45 15.18 6.81
C GLU A 116 -8.38 14.11 7.36
N MET A 117 -9.58 13.96 6.79
CA MET A 117 -10.52 12.90 7.15
C MET A 117 -9.89 11.49 6.99
N MET A 118 -9.21 11.22 5.87
CA MET A 118 -8.50 9.95 5.67
C MET A 118 -7.35 9.79 6.68
N ARG A 119 -6.64 10.86 7.00
CA ARG A 119 -5.58 10.85 8.01
C ARG A 119 -6.11 10.50 9.39
N GLU A 120 -7.24 11.08 9.79
CA GLU A 120 -7.88 10.76 11.06
C GLU A 120 -8.30 9.28 11.15
N ILE A 121 -8.80 8.70 10.05
CA ILE A 121 -9.11 7.25 10.00
C ILE A 121 -7.85 6.42 10.22
N LEU A 122 -6.74 6.77 9.56
CA LEU A 122 -5.47 6.03 9.67
C LEU A 122 -4.78 6.20 11.02
N GLN A 123 -5.01 7.34 11.70
CA GLN A 123 -4.48 7.65 13.03
C GLN A 123 -5.44 7.24 14.15
N GLY A 124 -6.58 6.66 13.80
CA GLY A 124 -7.55 6.13 14.75
C GLY A 124 -6.99 5.02 15.64
N PRO A 125 -7.73 4.61 16.67
CA PRO A 125 -7.27 3.63 17.65
C PRO A 125 -7.10 2.22 17.08
N TYR A 126 -7.79 1.91 15.98
CA TYR A 126 -7.81 0.59 15.36
C TYR A 126 -6.97 0.56 14.09
N ARG A 127 -6.23 -0.52 13.91
CA ARG A 127 -5.40 -0.69 12.71
C ARG A 127 -6.29 -0.74 11.47
N SER A 128 -6.05 0.19 10.55
CA SER A 128 -6.76 0.30 9.29
C SER A 128 -5.81 0.46 8.11
N LEU A 129 -6.32 0.22 6.92
CA LEU A 129 -5.63 0.44 5.65
C LEU A 129 -6.63 1.02 4.65
N ILE A 130 -6.32 2.16 4.06
CA ILE A 130 -7.12 2.78 3.00
C ILE A 130 -6.50 2.46 1.64
N TYR A 131 -7.33 2.13 0.65
CA TYR A 131 -6.91 1.81 -0.71
C TYR A 131 -8.02 2.14 -1.73
N ASN A 132 -7.70 2.12 -3.03
CA ASN A 132 -8.62 2.44 -4.13
C ASN A 132 -9.30 3.82 -3.97
N ILE A 133 -8.48 4.84 -3.69
CA ILE A 133 -8.96 6.20 -3.46
C ILE A 133 -9.29 6.85 -4.80
N SER A 134 -10.50 7.39 -4.93
CA SER A 134 -10.92 8.31 -5.99
C SER A 134 -11.41 9.61 -5.38
N MET A 135 -10.96 10.71 -5.93
CA MET A 135 -11.39 12.06 -5.55
C MET A 135 -11.81 12.81 -6.80
N ASP A 136 -13.01 13.34 -6.78
CA ASP A 136 -13.58 14.08 -7.88
C ASP A 136 -14.06 15.46 -7.40
N SER A 137 -13.76 16.52 -8.19
CA SER A 137 -14.24 17.85 -7.88
C SER A 137 -15.73 17.96 -8.24
N VAL A 138 -16.54 18.41 -7.31
CA VAL A 138 -17.93 18.76 -7.58
C VAL A 138 -17.97 20.14 -8.24
N SER A 139 -17.88 20.14 -9.56
CA SER A 139 -17.97 21.38 -10.33
C SER A 139 -19.37 21.99 -10.22
N ALA A 140 -19.47 23.26 -9.86
CA ALA A 140 -20.64 24.05 -10.17
C ALA A 140 -20.84 24.08 -11.70
N VAL A 141 -22.08 23.95 -12.16
CA VAL A 141 -22.50 23.76 -13.56
C VAL A 141 -22.24 25.00 -14.45
N ASP A 142 -21.16 25.73 -14.23
CA ASP A 142 -20.75 26.83 -15.11
C ASP A 142 -19.77 26.30 -16.16
N ALA A 143 -20.21 26.32 -17.42
CA ALA A 143 -19.54 25.71 -18.55
C ALA A 143 -18.15 26.31 -18.92
N ASP A 144 -17.69 27.31 -18.20
CA ASP A 144 -16.41 28.00 -18.41
C ASP A 144 -15.36 27.69 -17.29
N PHE A 145 -15.68 26.85 -16.33
CA PHE A 145 -14.77 26.53 -15.21
C PHE A 145 -14.11 25.17 -15.40
N GLU A 146 -12.79 25.15 -15.52
CA GLU A 146 -12.05 23.87 -15.42
C GLU A 146 -12.12 23.38 -13.97
N PRO A 147 -12.59 22.13 -13.73
CA PRO A 147 -12.71 21.60 -12.38
C PRO A 147 -11.33 21.52 -11.72
N ASN A 148 -11.16 22.28 -10.63
CA ASN A 148 -9.95 22.26 -9.82
C ASN A 148 -10.24 21.51 -8.51
N ILE A 149 -9.65 20.34 -8.34
CA ILE A 149 -9.82 19.51 -7.15
C ILE A 149 -9.40 20.22 -5.84
N LYS A 150 -8.59 21.28 -5.92
CA LYS A 150 -8.14 22.05 -4.77
C LYS A 150 -9.07 23.18 -4.37
N GLU A 151 -10.08 23.47 -5.19
CA GLU A 151 -11.00 24.56 -4.97
C GLU A 151 -12.44 24.04 -4.97
N GLY A 152 -13.06 24.10 -3.80
CA GLY A 152 -14.45 23.72 -3.62
C GLY A 152 -14.65 22.26 -3.23
N ARG A 153 -15.91 21.86 -3.17
CA ARG A 153 -16.35 20.56 -2.66
C ARG A 153 -15.77 19.39 -3.46
N VAL A 154 -15.36 18.38 -2.74
CA VAL A 154 -14.77 17.15 -3.29
C VAL A 154 -15.64 15.95 -2.93
N GLU A 155 -15.94 15.11 -3.90
CA GLU A 155 -16.47 13.75 -3.68
C GLU A 155 -15.31 12.78 -3.53
N LEU A 156 -15.34 12.00 -2.46
CA LEU A 156 -14.31 11.05 -2.09
C LEU A 156 -14.92 9.65 -1.99
N THR A 157 -14.37 8.73 -2.75
CA THR A 157 -14.68 7.29 -2.64
C THR A 157 -13.41 6.53 -2.34
N PHE A 158 -13.44 5.67 -1.36
CA PHE A 158 -12.32 4.78 -1.04
C PHE A 158 -12.79 3.49 -0.41
N ASN A 159 -11.93 2.48 -0.46
CA ASN A 159 -12.09 1.26 0.31
C ASN A 159 -11.12 1.30 1.49
N MET A 160 -11.54 0.72 2.59
CA MET A 160 -10.66 0.53 3.74
C MET A 160 -10.85 -0.85 4.35
N ASN A 161 -9.84 -1.33 5.05
CA ASN A 161 -9.90 -2.54 5.85
C ASN A 161 -9.61 -2.20 7.30
N TYR A 162 -10.44 -2.69 8.21
CA TYR A 162 -10.06 -2.90 9.60
C TYR A 162 -9.47 -4.28 9.78
N PHE A 163 -8.53 -4.39 10.69
CA PHE A 163 -7.87 -5.64 11.03
C PHE A 163 -8.23 -6.05 12.45
N GLU A 164 -8.74 -7.26 12.59
CA GLU A 164 -9.09 -7.91 13.84
C GLU A 164 -8.32 -9.24 13.98
N THR A 165 -8.34 -9.86 15.13
CA THR A 165 -7.74 -11.19 15.36
C THR A 165 -8.72 -12.14 16.01
N THR A 166 -8.60 -13.44 15.72
CA THR A 166 -9.33 -14.50 16.43
C THR A 166 -8.77 -14.73 17.85
N GLU A 167 -7.57 -14.24 18.13
CA GLU A 167 -6.95 -14.40 19.44
C GLU A 167 -7.69 -13.56 20.48
N GLY A 168 -8.12 -14.21 21.56
CA GLY A 168 -8.85 -13.54 22.64
C GLY A 168 -10.31 -13.22 22.32
N ALA A 169 -10.83 -13.63 21.17
CA ALA A 169 -12.23 -13.43 20.83
C ALA A 169 -13.15 -14.31 21.69
N GLU A 170 -14.21 -13.72 22.21
CA GLU A 170 -15.22 -14.45 23.02
C GLU A 170 -16.10 -15.38 22.16
N SER A 171 -16.31 -15.06 20.91
CA SER A 171 -17.09 -15.83 19.93
C SER A 171 -16.55 -15.61 18.54
N LEU A 172 -16.64 -16.61 17.68
CA LEU A 172 -16.34 -16.54 16.25
C LEU A 172 -17.62 -16.64 15.40
N GLU A 173 -18.77 -16.38 16.00
CA GLU A 173 -20.06 -16.41 15.30
C GLU A 173 -20.11 -15.36 14.20
N GLY A 174 -20.56 -15.76 13.01
CA GLY A 174 -20.61 -14.88 11.83
C GLY A 174 -19.37 -14.88 10.96
N LEU A 175 -18.28 -15.60 11.35
CA LEU A 175 -17.16 -15.84 10.47
C LEU A 175 -17.39 -17.05 9.59
N GLN A 176 -17.20 -16.88 8.28
CA GLN A 176 -17.07 -18.02 7.36
C GLN A 176 -15.61 -18.46 7.39
N VAL A 177 -15.32 -19.52 8.13
CA VAL A 177 -14.01 -20.16 8.08
C VAL A 177 -14.06 -21.18 6.96
N GLU A 178 -13.33 -20.96 5.87
CA GLU A 178 -13.10 -21.99 4.86
C GLU A 178 -12.25 -23.09 5.52
N GLU A 179 -12.78 -24.33 5.54
CA GLU A 179 -12.07 -25.54 6.02
C GLU A 179 -10.99 -26.01 5.02
#